data_d40fc27dc1dd4721170cd708d5ba8366
#
_entry.id   d40fc27dc1dd4721170cd708d5ba8366
#
_cell.length_a   1.000
_cell.length_b   1.000
_cell.length_c   1.000
_cell.angle_alpha   90.00
_cell.angle_beta   90.00
_cell.angle_gamma   90.00
#
_symmetry.space_group_name_H-M   'P 1'
#
loop_
_entity.id
_entity.type
_entity.pdbx_description
1 polymer ?
#
loop_
_entity_poly.entity_id
_entity_poly.type
_entity_poly.pdbx_seq_one_letter_code
_entity_poly.pdbx_strand_id
1 'polypeptide(L)'
;LVVGLITHDAGKTTVARALISELVSRGYRVGVAKPVAGHNIWYQPASVRNSIENHILVGEDAVVLKKTSGSEDPLEAINPLDIALAPLDPIHYLRSLRSYEDAMASMISSAIMLRISICIERGINTAHYIVYRRLERIPSGVRRVVEDIALKVYPRPIAIDAEALEPLILEGYIASETCYRAIANRHQVMVIESFNNSASPLARLENIDAVIAVSPGKILIYDGLTYLKALKVVLDVEGSIYRRWWPTTSEVLRLLSPLEIIDTPYIEDINLFGEFTENLTDKIISISKEAKA
;
A
#
# COMPACT_ATOMS: atom_id res chain seq x y z
N LEU A 1 -2.61 6.31 10.38
CA LEU A 1 -2.81 5.97 8.97
C LEU A 1 -2.12 7.01 8.10
N VAL A 2 -1.34 6.58 7.11
CA VAL A 2 -0.69 7.44 6.11
C VAL A 2 -1.34 7.22 4.75
N VAL A 3 -1.93 8.27 4.19
CA VAL A 3 -2.65 8.26 2.90
C VAL A 3 -2.02 9.25 1.92
N GLY A 4 -2.19 9.05 0.63
CA GLY A 4 -1.69 9.95 -0.41
C GLY A 4 -2.78 10.82 -1.02
N LEU A 5 -2.48 12.09 -1.28
CA LEU A 5 -3.37 12.99 -2.02
C LEU A 5 -3.32 12.76 -3.54
N ILE A 6 -2.23 12.20 -4.02
CA ILE A 6 -2.02 11.85 -5.43
C ILE A 6 -1.74 10.37 -5.58
N THR A 7 -1.98 9.84 -6.78
CA THR A 7 -1.89 8.40 -7.05
C THR A 7 -0.47 7.86 -6.89
N HIS A 8 0.52 8.57 -7.39
CA HIS A 8 1.93 8.16 -7.35
C HIS A 8 2.79 9.24 -6.71
N ASP A 9 3.91 8.85 -6.12
CA ASP A 9 4.97 9.72 -5.61
C ASP A 9 4.53 10.82 -4.63
N ALA A 10 3.46 10.55 -3.86
CA ALA A 10 3.00 11.47 -2.82
C ALA A 10 4.02 11.67 -1.67
N GLY A 11 5.00 10.75 -1.51
CA GLY A 11 5.96 10.75 -0.40
C GLY A 11 5.51 9.96 0.84
N LYS A 12 4.43 9.16 0.73
CA LYS A 12 3.89 8.37 1.86
C LYS A 12 4.93 7.53 2.57
N THR A 13 5.68 6.73 1.81
CA THR A 13 6.68 5.81 2.38
C THR A 13 7.80 6.57 3.08
N THR A 14 8.22 7.74 2.56
CA THR A 14 9.20 8.62 3.22
C THR A 14 8.69 9.12 4.56
N VAL A 15 7.47 9.65 4.60
CA VAL A 15 6.83 10.15 5.84
C VAL A 15 6.57 9.01 6.83
N ALA A 16 6.08 7.86 6.36
CA ALA A 16 5.88 6.69 7.21
C ALA A 16 7.20 6.21 7.85
N ARG A 17 8.28 6.13 7.06
CA ARG A 17 9.62 5.76 7.57
C ARG A 17 10.13 6.73 8.61
N ALA A 18 10.01 8.04 8.37
CA ALA A 18 10.41 9.06 9.32
C ALA A 18 9.68 8.90 10.66
N LEU A 19 8.35 8.79 10.60
CA LEU A 19 7.52 8.56 11.78
C LEU A 19 7.88 7.26 12.51
N ILE A 20 8.06 6.16 11.79
CA ILE A 20 8.43 4.86 12.36
C ILE A 20 9.80 4.96 13.05
N SER A 21 10.81 5.52 12.39
CA SER A 21 12.14 5.67 12.95
C SER A 21 12.13 6.47 14.25
N GLU A 22 11.38 7.56 14.29
CA GLU A 22 11.27 8.40 15.47
C GLU A 22 10.50 7.70 16.61
N LEU A 23 9.40 7.01 16.31
CA LEU A 23 8.69 6.22 17.31
C LEU A 23 9.56 5.09 17.89
N VAL A 24 10.35 4.41 17.04
CA VAL A 24 11.30 3.37 17.50
C VAL A 24 12.40 3.98 18.36
N SER A 25 12.96 5.13 18.01
CA SER A 25 14.00 5.83 18.79
C SER A 25 13.50 6.21 20.18
N ARG A 26 12.19 6.50 20.31
CA ARG A 26 11.51 6.79 21.58
C ARG A 26 11.12 5.53 22.38
N GLY A 27 11.48 4.34 21.89
CA GLY A 27 11.27 3.07 22.58
C GLY A 27 9.88 2.43 22.39
N TYR A 28 9.08 2.91 21.42
CA TYR A 28 7.82 2.26 21.09
C TYR A 28 8.04 0.96 20.30
N ARG A 29 7.24 -0.07 20.58
CA ARG A 29 7.13 -1.25 19.72
C ARG A 29 6.19 -0.92 18.57
N VAL A 30 6.78 -0.62 17.41
CA VAL A 30 6.06 -0.16 16.22
C VAL A 30 5.79 -1.33 15.28
N GLY A 31 4.52 -1.62 15.04
CA GLY A 31 4.08 -2.48 13.95
C GLY A 31 3.81 -1.68 12.67
N VAL A 32 3.96 -2.32 11.54
CA VAL A 32 3.73 -1.70 10.24
C VAL A 32 2.80 -2.54 9.39
N ALA A 33 1.96 -1.89 8.60
CA ALA A 33 1.11 -2.55 7.63
C ALA A 33 1.08 -1.78 6.31
N LYS A 34 1.22 -2.50 5.23
CA LYS A 34 0.95 -2.10 3.83
C LYS A 34 -0.06 -3.09 3.25
N PRO A 35 -1.34 -3.04 3.68
CA PRO A 35 -2.30 -4.11 3.40
C PRO A 35 -2.44 -4.43 1.91
N VAL A 36 -2.36 -3.40 1.07
CA VAL A 36 -2.33 -3.52 -0.39
C VAL A 36 -1.09 -2.82 -0.91
N ALA A 37 -0.32 -3.50 -1.76
CA ALA A 37 0.74 -2.90 -2.54
C ALA A 37 0.54 -3.19 -4.03
N GLY A 38 1.00 -2.27 -4.85
CA GLY A 38 1.13 -2.46 -6.28
C GLY A 38 2.45 -1.89 -6.74
N HIS A 39 3.20 -2.64 -7.50
CA HIS A 39 4.48 -2.20 -8.01
C HIS A 39 4.66 -2.57 -9.48
N ASN A 40 5.33 -1.71 -10.22
CA ASN A 40 5.62 -1.95 -11.63
C ASN A 40 7.02 -2.55 -11.76
N ILE A 41 7.10 -3.75 -12.34
CA ILE A 41 8.34 -4.50 -12.53
C ILE A 41 9.41 -3.70 -13.30
N TRP A 42 8.97 -2.87 -14.25
CA TRP A 42 9.89 -2.07 -15.05
C TRP A 42 10.45 -0.86 -14.30
N TYR A 43 9.59 -0.16 -13.56
CA TYR A 43 9.99 1.07 -12.87
C TYR A 43 10.59 0.84 -11.49
N GLN A 44 10.33 -0.33 -10.88
CA GLN A 44 10.71 -0.65 -9.50
C GLN A 44 11.55 -1.93 -9.41
N PRO A 45 12.81 -1.92 -9.92
CA PRO A 45 13.67 -3.11 -9.92
C PRO A 45 14.02 -3.61 -8.50
N ALA A 46 13.91 -2.76 -7.47
CA ALA A 46 14.06 -3.17 -6.09
C ALA A 46 12.97 -4.18 -5.67
N SER A 47 11.72 -3.98 -6.10
CA SER A 47 10.62 -4.93 -5.83
C SER A 47 10.88 -6.30 -6.46
N VAL A 48 11.49 -6.34 -7.65
CA VAL A 48 11.91 -7.60 -8.31
C VAL A 48 12.95 -8.32 -7.46
N ARG A 49 14.01 -7.62 -7.03
CA ARG A 49 15.06 -8.22 -6.18
C ARG A 49 14.47 -8.71 -4.86
N ASN A 50 13.68 -7.88 -4.19
CA ASN A 50 13.02 -8.23 -2.93
C ASN A 50 12.12 -9.46 -3.07
N SER A 51 11.38 -9.59 -4.17
CA SER A 51 10.52 -10.75 -4.43
C SER A 51 11.33 -12.03 -4.59
N ILE A 52 12.46 -11.97 -5.30
CA ILE A 52 13.35 -13.11 -5.49
C ILE A 52 14.06 -13.51 -4.19
N GLU A 53 14.57 -12.53 -3.44
CA GLU A 53 15.33 -12.75 -2.20
C GLU A 53 14.44 -13.29 -1.06
N ASN A 54 13.21 -12.81 -0.97
CA ASN A 54 12.26 -13.25 0.06
C ASN A 54 11.40 -14.45 -0.38
N HIS A 55 11.55 -14.92 -1.62
CA HIS A 55 10.76 -16.01 -2.19
C HIS A 55 9.24 -15.78 -2.19
N ILE A 56 8.80 -14.55 -2.16
CA ILE A 56 7.40 -14.13 -2.25
C ILE A 56 7.28 -12.88 -3.13
N LEU A 57 6.16 -12.70 -3.80
CA LEU A 57 5.89 -11.45 -4.50
C LEU A 57 5.69 -10.34 -3.47
N VAL A 58 6.52 -9.29 -3.49
CA VAL A 58 6.47 -8.19 -2.50
C VAL A 58 7.01 -6.89 -3.07
N GLY A 59 6.28 -5.80 -2.83
CA GLY A 59 6.71 -4.44 -3.15
C GLY A 59 7.82 -3.93 -2.23
N GLU A 60 8.62 -2.99 -2.71
CA GLU A 60 9.72 -2.37 -1.97
C GLU A 60 9.22 -1.68 -0.68
N ASP A 61 8.06 -1.00 -0.72
CA ASP A 61 7.49 -0.28 0.40
C ASP A 61 7.37 -1.16 1.65
N ALA A 62 6.80 -2.36 1.51
CA ALA A 62 6.59 -3.29 2.62
C ALA A 62 7.91 -3.74 3.26
N VAL A 63 8.92 -4.03 2.43
CA VAL A 63 10.26 -4.43 2.90
C VAL A 63 10.94 -3.29 3.64
N VAL A 64 10.84 -2.08 3.11
CA VAL A 64 11.42 -0.87 3.71
C VAL A 64 10.75 -0.54 5.05
N LEU A 65 9.41 -0.59 5.12
CA LEU A 65 8.67 -0.35 6.37
C LEU A 65 9.03 -1.39 7.44
N LYS A 66 9.07 -2.68 7.08
CA LYS A 66 9.51 -3.74 7.98
C LYS A 66 10.91 -3.50 8.53
N LYS A 67 11.87 -3.19 7.64
CA LYS A 67 13.25 -2.93 8.04
C LYS A 67 13.36 -1.71 8.96
N THR A 68 12.61 -0.66 8.68
CA THR A 68 12.61 0.58 9.49
C THR A 68 12.04 0.36 10.88
N SER A 69 10.97 -0.44 11.00
CA SER A 69 10.33 -0.72 12.30
C SER A 69 11.10 -1.74 13.14
N GLY A 70 11.98 -2.53 12.53
CA GLY A 70 12.61 -3.68 13.19
C GLY A 70 11.63 -4.78 13.56
N SER A 71 10.41 -4.78 12.99
CA SER A 71 9.39 -5.78 13.27
C SER A 71 9.80 -7.17 12.78
N GLU A 72 9.54 -8.18 13.60
CA GLU A 72 9.70 -9.60 13.21
C GLU A 72 8.49 -10.16 12.45
N ASP A 73 7.42 -9.37 12.30
CA ASP A 73 6.23 -9.83 11.57
C ASP A 73 6.58 -10.26 10.15
N PRO A 74 5.97 -11.36 9.64
CA PRO A 74 6.20 -11.83 8.28
C PRO A 74 5.78 -10.80 7.24
N LEU A 75 6.51 -10.71 6.12
CA LEU A 75 6.17 -9.81 5.02
C LEU A 75 4.77 -10.11 4.47
N GLU A 76 4.34 -11.36 4.48
CA GLU A 76 3.00 -11.80 4.09
C GLU A 76 1.90 -11.22 4.97
N ALA A 77 2.20 -10.96 6.25
CA ALA A 77 1.24 -10.33 7.17
C ALA A 77 1.28 -8.80 7.08
N ILE A 78 2.46 -8.23 6.87
CA ILE A 78 2.63 -6.78 6.69
C ILE A 78 1.97 -6.32 5.38
N ASN A 79 2.15 -7.10 4.31
CA ASN A 79 1.61 -6.82 2.99
C ASN A 79 0.88 -8.07 2.46
N PRO A 80 -0.36 -8.31 2.86
CA PRO A 80 -1.10 -9.51 2.46
C PRO A 80 -1.57 -9.52 1.01
N LEU A 81 -1.82 -8.38 0.39
CA LEU A 81 -2.18 -8.27 -1.02
C LEU A 81 -1.10 -7.51 -1.78
N ASP A 82 -0.44 -8.18 -2.71
CA ASP A 82 0.58 -7.58 -3.58
C ASP A 82 0.27 -7.81 -5.05
N ILE A 83 0.38 -6.75 -5.87
CA ILE A 83 0.03 -6.76 -7.29
C ILE A 83 1.25 -6.29 -8.09
N ALA A 84 1.86 -7.20 -8.84
CA ALA A 84 2.90 -6.83 -9.79
C ALA A 84 2.30 -6.41 -11.13
N LEU A 85 2.71 -5.24 -11.59
CA LEU A 85 2.32 -4.65 -12.86
C LEU A 85 3.48 -4.79 -13.86
N ALA A 86 3.15 -5.05 -15.12
CA ALA A 86 4.12 -5.06 -16.20
C ALA A 86 3.71 -4.07 -17.30
N PRO A 87 4.67 -3.37 -17.93
CA PRO A 87 4.35 -2.56 -19.09
C PRO A 87 3.85 -3.46 -20.23
N LEU A 88 2.80 -2.99 -20.89
CA LEU A 88 2.27 -3.66 -22.07
C LEU A 88 3.19 -3.42 -23.28
N ASP A 89 3.22 -4.36 -24.22
CA ASP A 89 4.01 -4.16 -25.44
C ASP A 89 3.27 -3.22 -26.40
N PRO A 90 3.83 -2.02 -26.72
CA PRO A 90 3.21 -1.05 -27.59
C PRO A 90 2.92 -1.56 -28.99
N ILE A 91 3.58 -2.64 -29.44
CA ILE A 91 3.35 -3.23 -30.77
C ILE A 91 1.89 -3.64 -30.97
N HIS A 92 1.20 -4.03 -29.90
CA HIS A 92 -0.21 -4.40 -29.94
C HIS A 92 -1.17 -3.19 -30.03
N TYR A 93 -0.64 -1.97 -29.90
CA TYR A 93 -1.41 -0.72 -29.82
C TYR A 93 -1.04 0.30 -30.90
N LEU A 94 -0.24 -0.07 -31.91
CA LEU A 94 0.25 0.86 -32.94
C LEU A 94 -0.86 1.59 -33.70
N ARG A 95 -2.08 1.03 -33.76
CA ARG A 95 -3.25 1.67 -34.39
C ARG A 95 -3.94 2.69 -33.50
N SER A 96 -3.69 2.68 -32.19
CA SER A 96 -4.28 3.59 -31.19
C SER A 96 -3.37 3.73 -29.99
N LEU A 97 -2.47 4.71 -30.02
CA LEU A 97 -1.58 5.01 -28.89
C LEU A 97 -2.36 5.48 -27.67
N ARG A 98 -3.52 6.13 -27.87
CA ARG A 98 -4.40 6.49 -26.74
C ARG A 98 -4.88 5.25 -25.99
N SER A 99 -5.27 4.19 -26.71
CA SER A 99 -5.64 2.92 -26.05
C SER A 99 -4.47 2.28 -25.30
N TYR A 100 -3.23 2.53 -25.73
CA TYR A 100 -2.04 2.12 -25.00
C TYR A 100 -1.88 2.90 -23.69
N GLU A 101 -2.01 4.22 -23.74
CA GLU A 101 -1.95 5.09 -22.55
C GLU A 101 -3.03 4.70 -21.53
N ASP A 102 -4.28 4.54 -21.97
CA ASP A 102 -5.39 4.12 -21.13
C ASP A 102 -5.14 2.74 -20.48
N ALA A 103 -4.63 1.78 -21.26
CA ALA A 103 -4.31 0.45 -20.77
C ALA A 103 -3.13 0.46 -19.78
N MET A 104 -2.11 1.29 -20.02
CA MET A 104 -0.97 1.46 -19.10
C MET A 104 -1.36 2.17 -17.80
N ALA A 105 -2.34 3.07 -17.82
CA ALA A 105 -2.89 3.72 -16.65
C ALA A 105 -3.79 2.78 -15.82
N SER A 106 -4.29 1.70 -16.41
CA SER A 106 -5.16 0.74 -15.75
C SER A 106 -4.35 -0.34 -15.02
N MET A 107 -4.48 -0.38 -13.70
CA MET A 107 -3.91 -1.44 -12.87
C MET A 107 -4.37 -2.83 -13.32
N ILE A 108 -5.67 -2.98 -13.58
CA ILE A 108 -6.23 -4.26 -14.03
C ILE A 108 -5.65 -4.70 -15.36
N SER A 109 -5.44 -3.77 -16.29
CA SER A 109 -4.88 -4.10 -17.63
C SER A 109 -3.40 -4.49 -17.57
N SER A 110 -2.63 -3.88 -16.67
CA SER A 110 -1.19 -4.08 -16.53
C SER A 110 -0.78 -5.11 -15.47
N ALA A 111 -1.72 -5.57 -14.60
CA ALA A 111 -1.42 -6.60 -13.60
C ALA A 111 -1.01 -7.92 -14.25
N ILE A 112 0.15 -8.45 -13.86
CA ILE A 112 0.71 -9.69 -14.40
C ILE A 112 0.81 -10.80 -13.36
N MET A 113 1.10 -10.46 -12.11
CA MET A 113 1.13 -11.39 -11.00
C MET A 113 0.38 -10.81 -9.79
N LEU A 114 -0.11 -11.69 -8.95
CA LEU A 114 -0.83 -11.34 -7.73
C LEU A 114 -0.40 -12.28 -6.60
N ARG A 115 -0.24 -11.75 -5.39
CA ARG A 115 -0.11 -12.56 -4.17
C ARG A 115 -1.23 -12.19 -3.21
N ILE A 116 -1.87 -13.23 -2.64
CA ILE A 116 -2.83 -13.10 -1.54
C ILE A 116 -2.31 -13.93 -0.38
N SER A 117 -2.27 -13.33 0.80
CA SER A 117 -1.95 -13.98 2.06
C SER A 117 -3.09 -13.79 3.04
N ILE A 118 -3.49 -14.86 3.71
CA ILE A 118 -4.55 -14.89 4.70
C ILE A 118 -3.97 -15.40 6.00
N CYS A 119 -4.03 -14.59 7.04
CA CYS A 119 -3.58 -14.98 8.36
C CYS A 119 -4.69 -15.76 9.08
N ILE A 120 -4.34 -16.93 9.55
CA ILE A 120 -5.19 -17.86 10.29
C ILE A 120 -4.57 -18.13 11.67
N GLU A 121 -5.29 -18.77 12.57
CA GLU A 121 -4.82 -19.03 13.94
C GLU A 121 -3.45 -19.72 14.03
N ARG A 122 -3.12 -20.58 13.05
CA ARG A 122 -1.90 -21.40 13.07
C ARG A 122 -0.91 -21.06 11.96
N GLY A 123 -0.96 -19.87 11.40
CA GLY A 123 0.01 -19.47 10.38
C GLY A 123 -0.55 -18.53 9.31
N ILE A 124 0.07 -18.54 8.15
CA ILE A 124 -0.31 -17.71 7.00
C ILE A 124 -0.46 -18.61 5.79
N ASN A 125 -1.63 -18.56 5.16
CA ASN A 125 -1.86 -19.19 3.88
C ASN A 125 -1.55 -18.19 2.77
N THR A 126 -0.59 -18.49 1.94
CA THR A 126 -0.17 -17.63 0.81
C THR A 126 -0.43 -18.33 -0.51
N ALA A 127 -0.96 -17.61 -1.48
CA ALA A 127 -1.09 -18.04 -2.86
C ALA A 127 -0.55 -16.97 -3.80
N HIS A 128 0.13 -17.40 -4.85
CA HIS A 128 0.55 -16.56 -5.96
C HIS A 128 -0.25 -16.93 -7.21
N TYR A 129 -0.56 -15.92 -8.02
CA TYR A 129 -1.28 -16.08 -9.29
C TYR A 129 -0.52 -15.38 -10.41
N ILE A 130 -0.63 -15.88 -11.62
CA ILE A 130 -0.05 -15.28 -12.82
C ILE A 130 -1.07 -15.28 -13.95
N VAL A 131 -1.23 -14.12 -14.59
CA VAL A 131 -2.11 -13.98 -15.77
C VAL A 131 -1.33 -14.47 -17.00
N TYR A 132 -1.34 -15.77 -17.20
CA TYR A 132 -0.44 -16.45 -18.15
C TYR A 132 -0.54 -15.90 -19.58
N ARG A 133 -1.76 -15.64 -20.08
CA ARG A 133 -1.98 -15.11 -21.44
C ARG A 133 -1.42 -13.71 -21.64
N ARG A 134 -1.19 -12.95 -20.57
CA ARG A 134 -0.57 -11.61 -20.67
C ARG A 134 0.93 -11.65 -20.91
N LEU A 135 1.61 -12.77 -20.63
CA LEU A 135 3.03 -12.93 -20.93
C LEU A 135 3.35 -12.70 -22.42
N GLU A 136 2.39 -12.96 -23.31
CA GLU A 136 2.54 -12.73 -24.74
C GLU A 136 2.30 -11.26 -25.14
N ARG A 137 1.78 -10.43 -24.22
CA ARG A 137 1.42 -9.03 -24.45
C ARG A 137 2.36 -8.03 -23.78
N ILE A 138 3.42 -8.51 -23.17
CA ILE A 138 4.46 -7.69 -22.54
C ILE A 138 5.79 -7.86 -23.28
N PRO A 139 6.69 -6.84 -23.23
CA PRO A 139 7.99 -6.92 -23.89
C PRO A 139 8.80 -8.13 -23.42
N SER A 140 9.53 -8.76 -24.33
CA SER A 140 10.27 -10.01 -24.06
C SER A 140 11.27 -9.93 -22.90
N GLY A 141 11.90 -8.75 -22.70
CA GLY A 141 12.79 -8.52 -21.55
C GLY A 141 12.05 -8.54 -20.21
N VAL A 142 10.86 -7.93 -20.16
CA VAL A 142 10.00 -7.93 -18.97
C VAL A 142 9.44 -9.31 -18.71
N ARG A 143 9.04 -10.03 -19.76
CA ARG A 143 8.55 -11.41 -19.67
C ARG A 143 9.55 -12.32 -18.97
N ARG A 144 10.84 -12.25 -19.31
CA ARG A 144 11.90 -13.03 -18.64
C ARG A 144 11.98 -12.72 -17.14
N VAL A 145 11.86 -11.45 -16.77
CA VAL A 145 11.85 -11.06 -15.35
C VAL A 145 10.64 -11.64 -14.61
N VAL A 146 9.45 -11.60 -15.22
CA VAL A 146 8.22 -12.21 -14.65
C VAL A 146 8.40 -13.71 -14.47
N GLU A 147 8.94 -14.40 -15.49
CA GLU A 147 9.21 -15.84 -15.45
C GLU A 147 10.23 -16.17 -14.35
N ASP A 148 11.29 -15.36 -14.16
CA ASP A 148 12.25 -15.52 -13.08
C ASP A 148 11.61 -15.36 -11.69
N ILE A 149 10.78 -14.36 -11.49
CA ILE A 149 10.00 -14.20 -10.24
C ILE A 149 9.13 -15.44 -10.02
N ALA A 150 8.36 -15.85 -11.04
CA ALA A 150 7.47 -17.00 -10.96
C ALA A 150 8.19 -18.30 -10.61
N LEU A 151 9.47 -18.42 -11.02
CA LEU A 151 10.34 -19.54 -10.67
C LEU A 151 10.93 -19.46 -9.26
N LYS A 152 10.92 -18.34 -8.60
CA LYS A 152 11.57 -18.13 -7.30
C LYS A 152 10.60 -18.02 -6.15
N VAL A 153 9.37 -17.54 -6.39
CA VAL A 153 8.35 -17.39 -5.34
C VAL A 153 7.75 -18.72 -4.93
N TYR A 154 7.36 -18.83 -3.67
CA TYR A 154 6.72 -20.01 -3.12
C TYR A 154 5.48 -19.62 -2.28
N PRO A 155 4.34 -20.32 -2.45
CA PRO A 155 4.05 -21.38 -3.43
C PRO A 155 4.18 -20.91 -4.88
N ARG A 156 4.39 -21.85 -5.81
CA ARG A 156 4.44 -21.53 -7.25
C ARG A 156 3.15 -20.86 -7.71
N PRO A 157 3.22 -19.88 -8.62
CA PRO A 157 2.02 -19.20 -9.10
C PRO A 157 1.06 -20.13 -9.83
N ILE A 158 -0.22 -19.95 -9.54
CA ILE A 158 -1.34 -20.59 -10.23
C ILE A 158 -1.66 -19.75 -11.47
N ALA A 159 -1.74 -20.39 -12.63
CA ALA A 159 -2.15 -19.70 -13.86
C ALA A 159 -3.64 -19.34 -13.80
N ILE A 160 -3.96 -18.10 -14.12
CA ILE A 160 -5.34 -17.59 -14.17
C ILE A 160 -5.60 -16.83 -15.47
N ASP A 161 -6.87 -16.72 -15.82
CA ASP A 161 -7.34 -15.80 -16.86
C ASP A 161 -7.52 -14.37 -16.30
N ALA A 162 -7.52 -13.38 -17.19
CA ALA A 162 -7.59 -11.97 -16.80
C ALA A 162 -8.88 -11.61 -16.06
N GLU A 163 -9.97 -12.29 -16.36
CA GLU A 163 -11.28 -12.12 -15.75
C GLU A 163 -11.32 -12.51 -14.26
N ALA A 164 -10.39 -13.37 -13.83
CA ALA A 164 -10.27 -13.77 -12.43
C ALA A 164 -9.53 -12.73 -11.56
N LEU A 165 -8.82 -11.77 -12.16
CA LEU A 165 -8.04 -10.80 -11.40
C LEU A 165 -8.89 -9.95 -10.46
N GLU A 166 -9.95 -9.36 -10.98
CA GLU A 166 -10.80 -8.47 -10.20
C GLU A 166 -11.40 -9.15 -8.97
N PRO A 167 -12.06 -10.29 -9.11
CA PRO A 167 -12.55 -11.05 -7.96
C PRO A 167 -11.45 -11.39 -6.95
N LEU A 168 -10.29 -11.85 -7.41
CA LEU A 168 -9.16 -12.22 -6.53
C LEU A 168 -8.58 -11.01 -5.80
N ILE A 169 -8.45 -9.86 -6.46
CA ILE A 169 -7.98 -8.63 -5.80
C ILE A 169 -8.99 -8.22 -4.71
N LEU A 170 -10.30 -8.29 -4.99
CA LEU A 170 -11.33 -7.98 -4.00
C LEU A 170 -11.26 -8.96 -2.81
N GLU A 171 -11.11 -10.24 -3.07
CA GLU A 171 -10.93 -11.26 -2.03
C GLU A 171 -9.69 -10.96 -1.19
N GLY A 172 -8.55 -10.69 -1.82
CA GLY A 172 -7.31 -10.34 -1.14
C GLY A 172 -7.41 -9.06 -0.31
N TYR A 173 -8.14 -8.06 -0.81
CA TYR A 173 -8.42 -6.83 -0.08
C TYR A 173 -9.23 -7.10 1.19
N ILE A 174 -10.31 -7.87 1.09
CA ILE A 174 -11.12 -8.26 2.25
C ILE A 174 -10.31 -9.12 3.23
N ALA A 175 -9.57 -10.08 2.72
CA ALA A 175 -8.76 -11.00 3.53
C ALA A 175 -7.57 -10.30 4.23
N SER A 176 -7.08 -9.18 3.71
CA SER A 176 -5.96 -8.43 4.29
C SER A 176 -6.20 -8.01 5.74
N GLU A 177 -7.48 -7.85 6.12
CA GLU A 177 -7.88 -7.53 7.47
C GLU A 177 -7.48 -8.61 8.48
N THR A 178 -7.48 -9.88 8.10
CA THR A 178 -7.08 -10.99 8.98
C THR A 178 -5.62 -10.85 9.41
N CYS A 179 -4.76 -10.47 8.47
CA CYS A 179 -3.35 -10.27 8.72
C CYS A 179 -3.08 -8.99 9.53
N TYR A 180 -3.76 -7.89 9.21
CA TYR A 180 -3.67 -6.67 10.02
C TYR A 180 -4.03 -6.94 11.48
N ARG A 181 -5.15 -7.61 11.74
CA ARG A 181 -5.57 -7.97 13.11
C ARG A 181 -4.58 -8.89 13.81
N ALA A 182 -3.97 -9.83 13.09
CA ALA A 182 -3.00 -10.76 13.66
C ALA A 182 -1.73 -10.05 14.16
N ILE A 183 -1.30 -8.97 13.49
CA ILE A 183 -0.10 -8.22 13.87
C ILE A 183 -0.40 -7.05 14.80
N ALA A 184 -1.53 -6.36 14.65
CA ALA A 184 -1.84 -5.13 15.39
C ALA A 184 -1.77 -5.30 16.92
N ASN A 185 -2.26 -6.42 17.44
CA ASN A 185 -2.28 -6.68 18.89
C ASN A 185 -0.89 -6.94 19.51
N ARG A 186 0.15 -7.07 18.70
CA ARG A 186 1.53 -7.33 19.18
C ARG A 186 2.32 -6.05 19.42
N HIS A 187 1.81 -4.92 18.95
CA HIS A 187 2.49 -3.64 18.91
C HIS A 187 1.77 -2.58 19.74
N GLN A 188 2.52 -1.58 20.20
CA GLN A 188 1.98 -0.44 20.93
C GLN A 188 1.42 0.63 19.98
N VAL A 189 2.05 0.73 18.81
CA VAL A 189 1.68 1.66 17.75
C VAL A 189 1.68 0.92 16.41
N MET A 190 0.65 1.12 15.60
CA MET A 190 0.58 0.64 14.23
C MET A 190 0.70 1.81 13.26
N VAL A 191 1.64 1.73 12.33
CA VAL A 191 1.72 2.64 11.19
C VAL A 191 1.22 1.91 9.94
N ILE A 192 0.10 2.39 9.41
CA ILE A 192 -0.56 1.78 8.24
C ILE A 192 -0.33 2.69 7.04
N GLU A 193 0.26 2.19 5.97
CA GLU A 193 0.43 2.94 4.72
C GLU A 193 -0.58 2.48 3.67
N SER A 194 -1.32 3.45 3.11
CA SER A 194 -2.30 3.15 2.07
C SER A 194 -1.66 2.90 0.70
N PHE A 195 -2.44 2.29 -0.18
CA PHE A 195 -2.09 2.06 -1.58
C PHE A 195 -2.49 3.26 -2.45
N ASN A 196 -1.61 3.73 -3.32
CA ASN A 196 -1.86 4.89 -4.19
C ASN A 196 -2.48 6.06 -3.41
N ASN A 197 -3.60 6.59 -3.89
CA ASN A 197 -4.42 7.61 -3.22
C ASN A 197 -5.68 7.02 -2.56
N SER A 198 -5.66 5.75 -2.19
CA SER A 198 -6.77 5.11 -1.49
C SER A 198 -6.95 5.71 -0.09
N ALA A 199 -8.19 6.03 0.27
CA ALA A 199 -8.57 6.51 1.59
C ALA A 199 -8.55 5.39 2.64
N SER A 200 -8.77 4.14 2.24
CA SER A 200 -8.74 2.99 3.14
C SER A 200 -7.95 1.83 2.55
N PRO A 201 -6.84 1.42 3.19
CA PRO A 201 -6.09 0.24 2.77
C PRO A 201 -6.71 -1.09 3.25
N LEU A 202 -7.75 -1.04 4.07
CA LEU A 202 -8.47 -2.18 4.64
C LEU A 202 -9.96 -2.06 4.36
N ALA A 203 -10.64 -3.18 4.15
CA ALA A 203 -12.08 -3.23 3.92
C ALA A 203 -12.88 -2.68 5.12
N ARG A 204 -12.36 -2.93 6.34
CA ARG A 204 -12.84 -2.33 7.58
C ARG A 204 -11.68 -1.65 8.27
N LEU A 205 -11.67 -0.35 8.21
CA LEU A 205 -10.71 0.48 8.91
C LEU A 205 -11.35 0.97 10.20
N GLU A 206 -10.78 0.56 11.33
CA GLU A 206 -11.30 0.88 12.67
C GLU A 206 -10.15 1.34 13.58
N ASN A 207 -10.48 2.08 14.63
CA ASN A 207 -9.52 2.47 15.69
C ASN A 207 -8.28 3.22 15.16
N ILE A 208 -8.51 4.23 14.34
CA ILE A 208 -7.46 5.12 13.86
C ILE A 208 -7.41 6.37 14.74
N ASP A 209 -6.29 6.62 15.39
CA ASP A 209 -6.09 7.82 16.22
C ASP A 209 -5.86 9.05 15.33
N ALA A 210 -5.00 8.95 14.31
CA ALA A 210 -4.65 10.06 13.43
C ALA A 210 -4.49 9.62 11.97
N VAL A 211 -4.79 10.52 11.04
CA VAL A 211 -4.57 10.34 9.61
C VAL A 211 -3.63 11.42 9.09
N ILE A 212 -2.59 10.98 8.40
CA ILE A 212 -1.57 11.83 7.78
C ILE A 212 -1.78 11.75 6.27
N ALA A 213 -2.31 12.80 5.68
CA ALA A 213 -2.48 12.91 4.23
C ALA A 213 -1.28 13.62 3.63
N VAL A 214 -0.57 12.92 2.75
CA VAL A 214 0.72 13.34 2.20
C VAL A 214 0.60 13.78 0.76
N SER A 215 1.21 14.92 0.45
CA SER A 215 1.46 15.42 -0.90
C SER A 215 2.88 15.96 -1.02
N PRO A 216 3.41 16.14 -2.24
CA PRO A 216 4.69 16.84 -2.40
C PRO A 216 4.68 18.20 -1.71
N GLY A 217 5.60 18.43 -0.79
CA GLY A 217 5.77 19.69 -0.07
C GLY A 217 4.82 19.93 1.11
N LYS A 218 3.77 19.11 1.32
CA LYS A 218 2.83 19.31 2.45
C LYS A 218 2.27 18.03 3.03
N ILE A 219 2.01 18.11 4.35
CA ILE A 219 1.26 17.10 5.10
C ILE A 219 0.04 17.77 5.73
N LEU A 220 -1.09 17.08 5.69
CA LEU A 220 -2.32 17.46 6.38
C LEU A 220 -2.64 16.39 7.44
N ILE A 221 -2.90 16.82 8.67
CA ILE A 221 -3.22 15.92 9.78
C ILE A 221 -4.69 16.02 10.10
N TYR A 222 -5.33 14.88 10.28
CA TYR A 222 -6.75 14.76 10.61
C TYR A 222 -6.95 13.87 11.84
N ASP A 223 -7.99 14.17 12.61
CA ASP A 223 -8.50 13.28 13.64
C ASP A 223 -9.01 11.97 13.03
N GLY A 224 -8.62 10.86 13.61
CA GLY A 224 -8.92 9.54 13.06
C GLY A 224 -10.40 9.19 13.12
N LEU A 225 -11.10 9.52 14.22
CA LEU A 225 -12.53 9.25 14.38
C LEU A 225 -13.36 10.05 13.37
N THR A 226 -13.03 11.32 13.21
CA THR A 226 -13.70 12.22 12.24
C THR A 226 -13.46 11.73 10.81
N TYR A 227 -12.23 11.28 10.51
CA TYR A 227 -11.89 10.69 9.22
C TYR A 227 -12.72 9.41 8.94
N LEU A 228 -12.83 8.51 9.92
CA LEU A 228 -13.62 7.27 9.78
C LEU A 228 -15.11 7.56 9.55
N LYS A 229 -15.67 8.60 10.19
CA LYS A 229 -17.05 9.04 9.93
C LYS A 229 -17.24 9.52 8.49
N ALA A 230 -16.31 10.36 8.00
CA ALA A 230 -16.35 10.85 6.63
C ALA A 230 -16.16 9.72 5.60
N LEU A 231 -15.25 8.80 5.86
CA LEU A 231 -15.05 7.61 5.03
C LEU A 231 -16.33 6.78 4.92
N LYS A 232 -17.03 6.57 6.04
CA LYS A 232 -18.31 5.87 6.04
C LYS A 232 -19.36 6.59 5.18
N VAL A 233 -19.47 7.92 5.28
CA VAL A 233 -20.39 8.70 4.44
C VAL A 233 -20.08 8.50 2.96
N VAL A 234 -18.81 8.54 2.55
CA VAL A 234 -18.41 8.31 1.15
C VAL A 234 -18.80 6.90 0.69
N LEU A 235 -18.56 5.88 1.52
CA LEU A 235 -18.92 4.50 1.21
C LEU A 235 -20.45 4.28 1.10
N ASP A 236 -21.23 4.91 1.97
CA ASP A 236 -22.69 4.78 1.99
C ASP A 236 -23.34 5.49 0.78
N VAL A 237 -22.81 6.65 0.35
CA VAL A 237 -23.32 7.44 -0.78
C VAL A 237 -23.01 6.78 -2.12
N GLU A 238 -21.86 6.16 -2.28
CA GLU A 238 -21.47 5.53 -3.54
C GLU A 238 -22.15 4.18 -3.81
N GLY A 239 -22.91 3.68 -2.85
CA GLY A 239 -23.98 2.68 -3.05
C GLY A 239 -23.56 1.30 -3.53
N SER A 240 -22.32 0.91 -3.47
CA SER A 240 -21.88 -0.49 -3.41
C SER A 240 -20.35 -0.62 -3.42
N ILE A 241 -19.87 -1.53 -2.62
CA ILE A 241 -18.52 -2.13 -2.65
C ILE A 241 -18.12 -2.56 -4.09
N TYR A 242 -19.06 -2.72 -5.01
CA TYR A 242 -18.87 -3.21 -6.37
C TYR A 242 -18.59 -2.14 -7.44
N ARG A 243 -18.80 -0.84 -7.17
CA ARG A 243 -18.54 0.22 -8.16
C ARG A 243 -17.18 0.90 -8.04
N ARG A 244 -16.65 1.02 -6.82
CA ARG A 244 -15.31 1.54 -6.54
C ARG A 244 -14.77 0.84 -5.30
N TRP A 245 -13.80 -0.01 -5.50
CA TRP A 245 -13.21 -0.81 -4.42
C TRP A 245 -12.49 0.04 -3.38
N TRP A 246 -11.96 1.18 -3.80
CA TRP A 246 -11.22 2.08 -2.94
C TRP A 246 -11.69 3.52 -3.15
N PRO A 247 -12.41 4.12 -2.18
CA PRO A 247 -12.62 5.55 -2.19
C PRO A 247 -11.27 6.26 -2.17
N THR A 248 -11.16 7.36 -2.89
CA THR A 248 -9.92 8.14 -2.92
C THR A 248 -9.81 9.03 -1.69
N THR A 249 -8.57 9.32 -1.30
CA THR A 249 -8.30 10.26 -0.20
C THR A 249 -9.01 11.61 -0.42
N SER A 250 -9.01 12.14 -1.64
CA SER A 250 -9.66 13.41 -1.96
C SER A 250 -11.17 13.39 -1.78
N GLU A 251 -11.84 12.25 -2.02
CA GLU A 251 -13.29 12.10 -1.79
C GLU A 251 -13.64 12.19 -0.31
N VAL A 252 -12.80 11.66 0.56
CA VAL A 252 -13.01 11.74 2.01
C VAL A 252 -12.64 13.11 2.55
N LEU A 253 -11.48 13.64 2.15
CA LEU A 253 -10.97 14.90 2.71
C LEU A 253 -11.78 16.13 2.33
N ARG A 254 -12.52 16.12 1.22
CA ARG A 254 -13.45 17.21 0.87
C ARG A 254 -14.56 17.43 1.92
N LEU A 255 -14.80 16.46 2.79
CA LEU A 255 -15.79 16.54 3.89
C LEU A 255 -15.16 17.00 5.20
N LEU A 256 -13.85 17.23 5.24
CA LEU A 256 -13.09 17.44 6.46
C LEU A 256 -12.24 18.71 6.40
N SER A 257 -12.00 19.29 7.57
CA SER A 257 -10.94 20.28 7.76
C SER A 257 -9.76 19.63 8.48
N PRO A 258 -8.52 19.87 8.05
CA PRO A 258 -7.36 19.33 8.75
C PRO A 258 -7.23 19.99 10.13
N LEU A 259 -6.74 19.23 11.11
CA LEU A 259 -6.32 19.76 12.41
C LEU A 259 -5.07 20.62 12.23
N GLU A 260 -4.21 20.23 11.31
CA GLU A 260 -2.98 20.94 11.04
C GLU A 260 -2.50 20.72 9.60
N ILE A 261 -1.77 21.72 9.09
CA ILE A 261 -1.10 21.69 7.79
C ILE A 261 0.38 22.01 8.04
N ILE A 262 1.26 21.10 7.63
CA ILE A 262 2.70 21.21 7.85
C ILE A 262 3.41 21.21 6.51
N ASP A 263 4.36 22.14 6.32
CA ASP A 263 5.26 22.13 5.18
C ASP A 263 6.33 21.02 5.39
N THR A 264 6.54 20.18 4.38
CA THR A 264 7.61 19.18 4.42
C THR A 264 8.89 19.79 3.89
N PRO A 265 10.04 19.63 4.59
CA PRO A 265 11.31 20.08 4.06
C PRO A 265 11.70 19.31 2.80
N TYR A 266 12.51 19.92 1.95
CA TYR A 266 13.12 19.20 0.84
C TYR A 266 14.08 18.14 1.38
N ILE A 267 14.02 16.92 0.85
CA ILE A 267 14.66 15.72 1.44
C ILE A 267 16.20 15.83 1.57
N GLU A 268 16.84 16.69 0.77
CA GLU A 268 18.30 16.90 0.83
C GLU A 268 18.76 17.62 2.11
N ASP A 269 17.86 18.29 2.83
CA ASP A 269 18.20 18.95 4.09
C ASP A 269 17.94 18.02 5.29
N ILE A 270 18.97 17.26 5.67
CA ILE A 270 18.91 16.24 6.73
C ILE A 270 18.55 16.85 8.09
N ASN A 271 19.00 18.06 8.40
CA ASN A 271 18.76 18.69 9.70
C ASN A 271 17.29 19.14 9.82
N LEU A 272 16.77 19.82 8.79
CA LEU A 272 15.36 20.21 8.74
C LEU A 272 14.42 19.00 8.71
N PHE A 273 14.86 17.90 8.09
CA PHE A 273 14.08 16.67 8.07
C PHE A 273 14.01 16.01 9.45
N GLY A 274 15.07 16.06 10.25
CA GLY A 274 15.09 15.57 11.64
C GLY A 274 14.11 16.34 12.53
N GLU A 275 14.22 17.67 12.57
CA GLU A 275 13.31 18.55 13.32
C GLU A 275 11.83 18.38 12.90
N PHE A 276 11.59 18.29 11.59
CA PHE A 276 10.27 18.01 11.05
C PHE A 276 9.71 16.69 11.58
N THR A 277 10.52 15.62 11.61
CA THR A 277 10.12 14.30 12.05
C THR A 277 9.77 14.29 13.54
N GLU A 278 10.58 14.94 14.38
CA GLU A 278 10.31 15.07 15.82
C GLU A 278 8.99 15.81 16.06
N ASN A 279 8.80 16.96 15.43
CA ASN A 279 7.58 17.76 15.54
C ASN A 279 6.33 17.00 15.06
N LEU A 280 6.42 16.31 13.93
CA LEU A 280 5.33 15.48 13.42
C LEU A 280 4.96 14.38 14.42
N THR A 281 5.97 13.69 14.96
CA THR A 281 5.76 12.59 15.90
C THR A 281 5.13 13.07 17.20
N ASP A 282 5.56 14.21 17.74
CA ASP A 282 4.97 14.82 18.96
C ASP A 282 3.48 15.11 18.77
N LYS A 283 3.11 15.66 17.62
CA LYS A 283 1.72 15.95 17.27
C LYS A 283 0.88 14.68 17.16
N ILE A 284 1.38 13.66 16.48
CA ILE A 284 0.67 12.38 16.35
C ILE A 284 0.46 11.73 17.73
N ILE A 285 1.47 11.78 18.60
CA ILE A 285 1.35 11.25 19.98
C ILE A 285 0.31 12.06 20.79
N SER A 286 0.28 13.39 20.64
CA SER A 286 -0.71 14.24 21.33
C SER A 286 -2.13 13.88 20.91
N ILE A 287 -2.40 13.81 19.61
CA ILE A 287 -3.70 13.43 19.07
C ILE A 287 -4.13 12.04 19.56
N SER A 288 -3.20 11.07 19.54
CA SER A 288 -3.49 9.71 20.04
C SER A 288 -3.83 9.65 21.53
N LYS A 289 -3.29 10.54 22.36
CA LYS A 289 -3.63 10.63 23.78
C LYS A 289 -5.00 11.26 24.00
N GLU A 290 -5.32 12.32 23.25
CA GLU A 290 -6.62 12.98 23.32
C GLU A 290 -7.76 12.06 22.86
N ALA A 291 -7.53 11.23 21.85
CA ALA A 291 -8.51 10.26 21.36
C ALA A 291 -8.84 9.13 22.39
N LYS A 292 -7.98 8.93 23.40
CA LYS A 292 -8.14 7.91 24.45
C LYS A 292 -8.64 8.46 25.77
N ALA A 293 -8.70 9.78 25.92
CA ALA A 293 -9.21 10.48 27.12
C ALA A 293 -10.71 10.75 27.01
#